data_66b83e0b58f7fb81d5a03da5bef5b6a8
#
_entry.id   66b83e0b58f7fb81d5a03da5bef5b6a8
#
_cell.length_a   1.000
_cell.length_b   1.000
_cell.length_c   1.000
_cell.angle_alpha   90.00
_cell.angle_beta   90.00
_cell.angle_gamma   90.00
#
_symmetry.space_group_name_H-M   'P 1'
#
loop_
_entity.id
_entity.type
_entity.pdbx_description
1 polymer ?
#
loop_
_entity_poly.entity_id
_entity_poly.type
_entity_poly.pdbx_seq_one_letter_code
_entity_poly.pdbx_strand_id
1 'polypeptide(L)' 'MPQGEVKWFNDSKGFGFITPSDGSSDLFVHHSDIQMEGFKTLSEGQKVEFDVTQGEKGPRACNVRAI' A
#
# COMPACT_ATOMS: atom_id res chain seq x y z
N MET A 1 9.74 2.19 9.79
CA MET A 1 8.82 2.37 8.66
C MET A 1 7.39 2.36 9.17
N PRO A 2 6.53 3.23 8.65
CA PRO A 2 5.12 3.21 9.04
C PRO A 2 4.47 1.87 8.68
N GLN A 3 3.44 1.52 9.43
CA GLN A 3 2.70 0.29 9.21
C GLN A 3 1.21 0.60 9.02
N GLY A 4 0.49 -0.31 8.41
CA GLY A 4 -0.93 -0.18 8.21
C GLY A 4 -1.55 -1.46 7.73
N GLU A 5 -2.81 -1.36 7.31
CA GLU A 5 -3.55 -2.49 6.76
C GLU A 5 -4.05 -2.14 5.37
N VAL A 6 -4.07 -3.13 4.50
CA VAL A 6 -4.64 -2.96 3.17
C VAL A 6 -6.15 -2.80 3.30
N LYS A 7 -6.66 -1.67 2.84
CA LYS A 7 -8.09 -1.42 2.84
C LYS A 7 -8.76 -2.23 1.74
N TRP A 8 -8.21 -2.16 0.55
CA TRP A 8 -8.60 -3.00 -0.59
C TRP A 8 -7.53 -2.89 -1.66
N PHE A 9 -7.47 -3.88 -2.53
CA PHE A 9 -6.54 -3.88 -3.64
C PHE A 9 -7.18 -4.56 -4.84
N ASN A 10 -7.07 -3.93 -6.00
CA ASN A 10 -7.64 -4.46 -7.24
C ASN A 10 -6.51 -5.03 -8.11
N ASP A 11 -6.41 -6.35 -8.17
CA ASP A 11 -5.37 -7.04 -8.92
C ASP A 11 -5.43 -6.74 -10.41
N SER A 12 -6.63 -6.61 -10.95
CA SER A 12 -6.81 -6.37 -12.38
C SER A 12 -6.30 -5.02 -12.80
N LYS A 13 -6.52 -4.01 -11.96
CA LYS A 13 -6.08 -2.65 -12.23
C LYS A 13 -4.71 -2.35 -11.66
N GLY A 14 -4.25 -3.15 -10.70
CA GLY A 14 -2.93 -3.02 -10.11
C GLY A 14 -2.78 -1.89 -9.10
N PHE A 15 -3.85 -1.50 -8.40
CA PHE A 15 -3.75 -0.47 -7.38
C PHE A 15 -4.76 -0.68 -6.26
N GLY A 16 -4.55 0.01 -5.17
CA GLY A 16 -5.44 -0.05 -4.03
C GLY A 16 -5.11 1.02 -3.01
N PHE A 17 -5.59 0.84 -1.79
CA PHE A 17 -5.39 1.78 -0.69
C PHE A 17 -4.99 1.06 0.58
N ILE A 18 -4.17 1.76 1.36
CA ILE A 18 -3.71 1.29 2.67
C ILE A 18 -4.20 2.28 3.72
N THR A 19 -4.74 1.75 4.82
CA THR A 19 -5.13 2.55 5.97
C THR A 19 -3.99 2.53 6.97
N PRO A 20 -3.28 3.66 7.16
CA PRO A 20 -2.18 3.71 8.13
C PRO A 20 -2.66 3.44 9.54
N SER A 21 -1.83 2.75 10.33
CA SER A 21 -2.19 2.41 11.71
C SER A 21 -2.15 3.60 12.65
N ASP A 22 -1.56 4.72 12.23
CA ASP A 22 -1.53 5.94 13.03
C ASP A 22 -2.80 6.80 12.90
N GLY A 23 -3.78 6.35 12.13
CA GLY A 23 -5.02 7.08 11.94
C GLY A 23 -5.00 8.13 10.84
N SER A 24 -3.92 8.22 10.08
CA SER A 24 -3.82 9.14 8.95
C SER A 24 -4.79 8.75 7.82
N SER A 25 -4.95 9.64 6.86
CA SER A 25 -5.77 9.37 5.69
C SER A 25 -5.23 8.18 4.90
N ASP A 26 -6.11 7.48 4.19
CA ASP A 26 -5.73 6.35 3.36
C ASP A 26 -4.68 6.77 2.33
N LEU A 27 -3.76 5.86 2.05
CA LEU A 27 -2.68 6.08 1.10
C LEU A 27 -2.91 5.24 -0.14
N PHE A 28 -2.68 5.86 -1.30
CA PHE A 28 -2.70 5.14 -2.57
C PHE A 28 -1.49 4.22 -2.68
N VAL A 29 -1.69 3.02 -3.21
CA VAL A 29 -0.60 2.08 -3.50
C VAL A 29 -0.81 1.49 -4.89
N HIS A 30 0.27 1.45 -5.68
CA HIS A 30 0.27 0.83 -7.00
C HIS A 30 1.10 -0.45 -6.95
N HIS A 31 0.82 -1.41 -7.85
CA HIS A 31 1.56 -2.67 -7.84
C HIS A 31 3.07 -2.48 -7.97
N SER A 32 3.50 -1.42 -8.64
CA SER A 32 4.93 -1.13 -8.77
C SER A 32 5.57 -0.67 -7.47
N ASP A 33 4.76 -0.29 -6.49
CA ASP A 33 5.24 0.13 -5.17
C ASP A 33 5.33 -1.04 -4.19
N ILE A 34 4.92 -2.24 -4.60
CA ILE A 34 4.91 -3.43 -3.75
C ILE A 34 6.21 -4.19 -3.96
N GLN A 35 6.93 -4.43 -2.86
CA GLN A 35 8.17 -5.21 -2.89
C GLN A 35 7.89 -6.63 -2.46
N MET A 36 7.64 -7.50 -3.42
CA MET A 36 7.52 -8.93 -3.17
C MET A 36 7.88 -9.69 -4.42
N GLU A 37 8.27 -10.95 -4.26
CA GLU A 37 8.60 -11.80 -5.39
C GLU A 37 7.34 -12.35 -6.04
N GLY A 38 7.40 -12.51 -7.35
CA GLY A 38 6.29 -13.08 -8.10
C GLY A 38 5.16 -12.12 -8.30
N PHE A 39 3.94 -12.60 -8.12
CA PHE A 39 2.74 -11.80 -8.37
C PHE A 39 2.54 -10.74 -7.29
N LYS A 40 2.53 -9.48 -7.71
CA LYS A 40 2.45 -8.35 -6.79
C LYS A 40 1.00 -7.99 -6.48
N THR A 41 0.48 -8.60 -5.44
CA THR A 41 -0.88 -8.36 -5.01
C THR A 41 -0.94 -8.28 -3.48
N LEU A 42 -1.99 -7.64 -2.99
CA LEU A 42 -2.25 -7.50 -1.56
C LEU A 42 -3.66 -8.00 -1.26
N SER A 43 -3.82 -8.57 -0.07
CA SER A 43 -5.12 -9.03 0.39
C SER A 43 -5.75 -7.98 1.30
N GLU A 44 -7.05 -7.84 1.23
CA GLU A 44 -7.80 -6.95 2.11
C GLU A 44 -7.56 -7.33 3.57
N GLY A 45 -7.23 -6.32 4.39
CA GLY A 45 -6.92 -6.53 5.79
C GLY A 45 -5.50 -7.01 6.09
N GLN A 46 -4.70 -7.23 5.07
CA GLN A 46 -3.30 -7.67 5.24
C GLN A 46 -2.48 -6.56 5.88
N LYS A 47 -1.63 -6.92 6.84
CA LYS A 47 -0.74 -5.95 7.48
C LYS A 47 0.52 -5.78 6.65
N VAL A 48 0.90 -4.53 6.46
CA VAL A 48 2.05 -4.16 5.63
C VAL A 48 2.84 -3.05 6.29
N GLU A 49 4.09 -2.92 5.89
CA GLU A 49 4.89 -1.73 6.21
C GLU A 49 5.27 -1.05 4.89
N PHE A 50 5.51 0.24 4.96
CA PHE A 50 5.70 1.03 3.76
C PHE A 50 6.38 2.35 4.08
N ASP A 51 6.84 3.05 3.04
CA ASP A 51 7.28 4.43 3.12
C ASP A 51 6.20 5.33 2.55
N VAL A 52 6.14 6.56 3.03
CA VAL A 52 5.20 7.56 2.51
C VAL A 52 5.97 8.53 1.63
N THR A 53 5.44 8.79 0.43
CA THR A 53 6.02 9.76 -0.48
C THR A 53 4.91 10.64 -1.02
N GLN A 54 5.26 11.87 -1.44
CA GLN A 54 4.32 12.80 -2.03
C GLN A 54 4.26 12.58 -3.53
N GLY A 55 3.10 12.21 -4.03
CA GLY A 55 2.86 12.07 -5.45
C GLY A 55 2.08 13.25 -5.99
N GLU A 56 1.82 13.26 -7.28
CA GLU A 56 1.05 14.31 -7.93
C GLU A 56 -0.37 14.41 -7.38
N LYS A 57 -0.94 13.30 -6.94
CA LYS A 57 -2.31 13.23 -6.44
C LYS A 57 -2.37 13.23 -4.91
N GLY A 58 -1.25 13.52 -4.25
CA GLY A 58 -1.17 13.52 -2.80
C GLY A 58 -0.26 12.43 -2.26
N PRO A 59 -0.32 12.13 -0.96
CA PRO A 59 0.55 11.12 -0.37
C PRO A 59 0.23 9.72 -0.88
N ARG A 60 1.28 8.93 -1.09
CA ARG A 60 1.13 7.55 -1.53
C ARG A 60 2.11 6.66 -0.77
N ALA A 61 1.78 5.38 -0.67
CA ALA A 61 2.66 4.39 -0.08
C ALA A 61 3.63 3.88 -1.16
N CYS A 62 4.88 3.68 -0.76
CA CYS A 62 5.88 3.07 -1.64
C CYS A 62 6.72 2.09 -0.84
N ASN A 63 7.48 1.25 -1.53
CA ASN A 63 8.28 0.20 -0.90
C ASN A 63 7.44 -0.66 0.05
N VAL A 64 6.23 -0.97 -0.36
CA VAL A 64 5.26 -1.72 0.45
C VAL A 64 5.67 -3.18 0.52
N ARG A 65 5.64 -3.75 1.73
CA ARG A 65 5.91 -5.18 1.89
C ARG A 65 5.10 -5.74 3.06
N ALA A 66 4.80 -7.02 2.96
CA ALA A 66 4.07 -7.71 4.02
C ALA A 66 4.92 -7.82 5.28
N ILE A 67 4.25 -7.72 6.41
CA ILE A 67 4.89 -7.92 7.70
C ILE A 67 4.76 -9.39 8.09
#